data_9d8f1247f8ddb961947aaa0a1635013f
#
_entry.id   9d8f1247f8ddb961947aaa0a1635013f
#
_cell.length_a   1.000
_cell.length_b   1.000
_cell.length_c   1.000
_cell.angle_alpha   90.00
_cell.angle_beta   90.00
_cell.angle_gamma   90.00
#
_symmetry.space_group_name_H-M   'P 1'
#
loop_
_entity.id
_entity.type
_entity.pdbx_description
1 polymer ?
#
loop_
_entity_poly.entity_id
_entity_poly.type
_entity_poly.pdbx_seq_one_letter_code
_entity_poly.pdbx_strand_id
1 'polypeptide(L)'
;EISYLLFVLNKFSTDNKRHNEYTGIYDVLKEIYKDITEEYDGILTSGSFPAHMIKLYYPREERPICFFNTDESAMYRLLLILLQRNRALDFDRVYADIIQMFGGDLKAFAEGKENMPDISELSEEEFSLERMLHLEEEQYEKHLELWREGKTDLSITRFSSIVLRLREAGVNVYFPYPGRP
;
A
#
# COMPACT_ATOMS: atom_id res chain seq x y z
N GLU A 1 31.85 -3.20 1.73
CA GLU A 1 30.67 -2.58 2.40
C GLU A 1 29.62 -2.37 1.31
N ILE A 2 28.41 -2.93 1.48
CA ILE A 2 27.34 -2.84 0.50
C ILE A 2 26.50 -1.61 0.83
N SER A 3 26.30 -0.71 -0.13
CA SER A 3 25.52 0.51 0.03
C SER A 3 24.13 0.33 -0.59
N TYR A 4 23.08 0.55 0.19
CA TYR A 4 21.70 0.51 -0.27
C TYR A 4 21.05 1.89 -0.17
N LEU A 5 20.35 2.31 -1.21
CA LEU A 5 19.45 3.45 -1.16
C LEU A 5 18.09 3.01 -0.65
N LEU A 6 17.70 3.50 0.52
CA LEU A 6 16.36 3.27 1.06
C LEU A 6 15.36 4.24 0.42
N PHE A 7 14.48 3.68 -0.39
CA PHE A 7 13.43 4.39 -1.06
C PHE A 7 12.18 4.39 -0.19
N VAL A 8 11.91 5.48 0.52
CA VAL A 8 10.73 5.61 1.36
C VAL A 8 9.77 6.58 0.68
N LEU A 9 8.72 6.05 0.04
CA LEU A 9 7.61 6.84 -0.51
C LEU A 9 6.82 7.63 0.57
N ASN A 10 7.08 7.39 1.86
CA ASN A 10 6.46 8.10 2.97
C ASN A 10 6.78 9.62 3.04
N LYS A 11 7.66 10.13 2.18
CA LYS A 11 7.92 11.58 2.10
C LYS A 11 6.72 12.40 1.61
N PHE A 12 5.68 11.73 1.14
CA PHE A 12 4.48 12.37 0.57
C PHE A 12 3.43 12.81 1.60
N SER A 13 3.38 12.17 2.77
CA SER A 13 2.34 12.46 3.75
C SER A 13 2.58 13.71 4.58
N THR A 14 3.76 14.30 4.53
CA THR A 14 4.13 15.42 5.43
C THR A 14 4.30 16.78 4.76
N ASP A 15 4.33 16.85 3.44
CA ASP A 15 4.54 18.13 2.73
C ASP A 15 3.40 18.42 1.74
N ASN A 16 2.24 18.85 2.27
CA ASN A 16 1.08 19.28 1.49
C ASN A 16 1.36 20.39 0.46
N LYS A 17 2.52 21.05 0.52
CA LYS A 17 2.91 22.07 -0.46
C LYS A 17 3.46 21.48 -1.76
N ARG A 18 4.06 20.28 -1.74
CA ARG A 18 4.59 19.62 -2.95
C ARG A 18 3.55 18.81 -3.70
N HIS A 19 2.42 18.49 -3.09
CA HIS A 19 1.34 17.72 -3.74
C HIS A 19 0.73 18.43 -4.95
N ASN A 20 0.84 19.76 -5.04
CA ASN A 20 0.34 20.54 -6.17
C ASN A 20 1.32 20.62 -7.37
N GLU A 21 2.55 20.15 -7.23
CA GLU A 21 3.58 20.22 -8.27
C GLU A 21 3.77 18.91 -9.04
N TYR A 22 3.32 17.76 -8.46
CA TYR A 22 3.47 16.45 -9.10
C TYR A 22 2.11 15.91 -9.54
N THR A 23 1.99 15.57 -10.81
CA THR A 23 0.77 15.02 -11.41
C THR A 23 0.56 13.53 -11.13
N GLY A 24 1.44 12.88 -10.37
CA GLY A 24 1.28 11.47 -9.96
C GLY A 24 2.55 10.84 -9.37
N ILE A 25 2.38 9.61 -8.88
CA ILE A 25 3.47 8.77 -8.30
C ILE A 25 4.65 8.64 -9.27
N TYR A 26 4.39 8.61 -10.58
CA TYR A 26 5.42 8.50 -11.61
C TYR A 26 6.40 9.67 -11.61
N ASP A 27 5.90 10.90 -11.56
CA ASP A 27 6.76 12.10 -11.59
C ASP A 27 7.67 12.11 -10.37
N VAL A 28 7.15 11.66 -9.28
CA VAL A 28 7.90 11.52 -8.04
C VAL A 28 8.96 10.43 -8.12
N LEU A 29 8.62 9.23 -8.60
CA LEU A 29 9.57 8.15 -8.80
C LEU A 29 10.68 8.57 -9.76
N LYS A 30 10.32 9.33 -10.81
CA LYS A 30 11.27 9.88 -11.78
C LYS A 30 12.23 10.88 -11.16
N GLU A 31 11.73 11.77 -10.30
CA GLU A 31 12.57 12.74 -9.58
C GLU A 31 13.52 12.02 -8.62
N ILE A 32 13.01 11.09 -7.83
CA ILE A 32 13.82 10.34 -6.89
C ILE A 32 14.83 9.44 -7.63
N TYR A 33 14.44 8.82 -8.75
CA TYR A 33 15.34 7.95 -9.51
C TYR A 33 16.51 8.75 -10.12
N LYS A 34 16.33 10.01 -10.47
CA LYS A 34 17.42 10.89 -10.91
C LYS A 34 18.50 11.11 -9.85
N ASP A 35 18.10 11.05 -8.57
CA ASP A 35 19.02 11.20 -7.44
C ASP A 35 19.74 9.88 -7.09
N ILE A 36 19.35 8.76 -7.74
CA ILE A 36 20.02 7.48 -7.57
C ILE A 36 21.33 7.48 -8.36
N THR A 37 22.42 7.67 -7.65
CA THR A 37 23.77 7.69 -8.22
C THR A 37 24.33 6.28 -8.40
N GLU A 38 25.43 6.16 -9.15
CA GLU A 38 26.21 4.92 -9.31
C GLU A 38 26.90 4.45 -8.00
N GLU A 39 26.81 5.24 -6.94
CA GLU A 39 27.44 4.93 -5.64
C GLU A 39 26.74 3.82 -4.85
N TYR A 40 25.52 3.41 -5.29
CA TYR A 40 24.74 2.41 -4.58
C TYR A 40 24.77 1.07 -5.28
N ASP A 41 24.94 0.00 -4.50
CA ASP A 41 25.00 -1.40 -4.98
C ASP A 41 23.59 -2.00 -5.19
N GLY A 42 22.54 -1.39 -4.65
CA GLY A 42 21.17 -1.88 -4.74
C GLY A 42 20.14 -0.85 -4.35
N ILE A 43 18.88 -1.17 -4.61
CA ILE A 43 17.73 -0.33 -4.33
C ILE A 43 16.80 -1.07 -3.37
N LEU A 44 16.41 -0.41 -2.28
CA LEU A 44 15.42 -0.94 -1.34
C LEU A 44 14.19 -0.03 -1.34
N THR A 45 13.03 -0.61 -1.67
CA THR A 45 11.77 0.14 -1.72
C THR A 45 10.85 -0.20 -0.55
N SER A 46 9.91 0.70 -0.26
CA SER A 46 8.93 0.54 0.83
C SER A 46 7.85 -0.51 0.56
N GLY A 47 7.80 -1.05 -0.66
CA GLY A 47 6.84 -2.06 -1.06
C GLY A 47 7.11 -2.60 -2.45
N SER A 48 6.36 -3.62 -2.86
CA SER A 48 6.48 -4.25 -4.18
C SER A 48 6.13 -3.31 -5.33
N PHE A 49 5.15 -2.43 -5.13
CA PHE A 49 4.70 -1.52 -6.19
C PHE A 49 5.83 -0.57 -6.68
N PRO A 50 6.52 0.23 -5.84
CA PRO A 50 7.62 1.04 -6.31
C PRO A 50 8.77 0.22 -6.91
N ALA A 51 9.04 -1.00 -6.41
CA ALA A 51 10.03 -1.89 -7.01
C ALA A 51 9.66 -2.28 -8.45
N HIS A 52 8.40 -2.64 -8.66
CA HIS A 52 7.86 -2.98 -9.97
C HIS A 52 7.89 -1.77 -10.93
N MET A 53 7.50 -0.59 -10.46
CA MET A 53 7.53 0.65 -11.24
C MET A 53 8.94 1.01 -11.69
N ILE A 54 9.96 0.81 -10.84
CA ILE A 54 11.35 1.03 -11.24
C ILE A 54 11.72 0.09 -12.38
N LYS A 55 11.41 -1.19 -12.28
CA LYS A 55 11.69 -2.17 -13.36
C LYS A 55 10.98 -1.84 -14.65
N LEU A 56 9.73 -1.38 -14.57
CA LEU A 56 8.91 -1.04 -15.75
C LEU A 56 9.43 0.21 -16.47
N TYR A 57 9.74 1.27 -15.74
CA TYR A 57 10.13 2.55 -16.34
C TYR A 57 11.65 2.70 -16.56
N TYR A 58 12.44 1.88 -15.87
CA TYR A 58 13.91 1.85 -16.01
C TYR A 58 14.40 0.41 -16.31
N PRO A 59 14.07 -0.14 -17.49
CA PRO A 59 14.38 -1.54 -17.81
C PRO A 59 15.88 -1.82 -17.92
N ARG A 60 16.73 -0.78 -17.92
CA ARG A 60 18.20 -0.88 -17.90
C ARG A 60 18.77 -0.89 -16.49
N GLU A 61 17.93 -0.84 -15.45
CA GLU A 61 18.41 -0.94 -14.07
C GLU A 61 18.83 -2.37 -13.79
N GLU A 62 20.12 -2.59 -13.61
CA GLU A 62 20.73 -3.91 -13.38
C GLU A 62 20.98 -4.19 -11.89
N ARG A 63 20.91 -3.16 -11.04
CA ARG A 63 21.11 -3.33 -9.60
C ARG A 63 19.98 -4.15 -8.99
N PRO A 64 20.26 -4.94 -7.93
CA PRO A 64 19.22 -5.68 -7.23
C PRO A 64 18.21 -4.70 -6.60
N ILE A 65 16.92 -4.97 -6.84
CA ILE A 65 15.82 -4.22 -6.24
C ILE A 65 15.14 -5.12 -5.24
N CYS A 66 15.19 -4.73 -3.96
CA CYS A 66 14.51 -5.38 -2.85
C CYS A 66 13.37 -4.51 -2.34
N PHE A 67 12.42 -5.10 -1.66
CA PHE A 67 11.30 -4.34 -1.07
C PHE A 67 10.81 -4.97 0.23
N PHE A 68 10.22 -4.13 1.09
CA PHE A 68 9.47 -4.59 2.24
C PHE A 68 8.11 -5.11 1.77
N ASN A 69 7.80 -6.35 2.12
CA ASN A 69 6.51 -6.92 1.79
C ASN A 69 5.55 -6.77 2.99
N THR A 70 4.30 -6.38 2.71
CA THR A 70 3.21 -6.52 3.66
C THR A 70 2.68 -7.93 3.49
N ASP A 71 3.19 -8.83 4.30
CA ASP A 71 2.83 -10.24 4.30
C ASP A 71 1.61 -10.53 5.21
N GLU A 72 1.17 -11.77 5.20
CA GLU A 72 0.09 -12.23 6.06
C GLU A 72 0.37 -11.97 7.54
N SER A 73 1.64 -12.09 7.98
CA SER A 73 2.04 -11.84 9.37
C SER A 73 1.76 -10.40 9.79
N ALA A 74 2.00 -9.45 8.90
CA ALA A 74 1.69 -8.03 9.15
C ALA A 74 0.17 -7.81 9.30
N MET A 75 -0.63 -8.48 8.47
CA MET A 75 -2.09 -8.41 8.55
C MET A 75 -2.61 -9.08 9.83
N TYR A 76 -2.18 -10.29 10.14
CA TYR A 76 -2.58 -10.97 11.39
C TYR A 76 -2.19 -10.15 12.62
N ARG A 77 -1.00 -9.56 12.64
CA ARG A 77 -0.57 -8.68 13.72
C ARG A 77 -1.49 -7.47 13.87
N LEU A 78 -1.87 -6.83 12.75
CA LEU A 78 -2.83 -5.72 12.78
C LEU A 78 -4.17 -6.16 13.34
N LEU A 79 -4.73 -7.28 12.84
CA LEU A 79 -6.00 -7.82 13.33
C LEU A 79 -5.97 -8.15 14.83
N LEU A 80 -4.88 -8.73 15.34
CA LEU A 80 -4.69 -8.99 16.76
C LEU A 80 -4.68 -7.69 17.59
N ILE A 81 -4.00 -6.64 17.13
CA ILE A 81 -3.99 -5.34 17.79
C ILE A 81 -5.40 -4.72 17.80
N LEU A 82 -6.14 -4.84 16.70
CA LEU A 82 -7.50 -4.32 16.60
C LEU A 82 -8.45 -5.08 17.54
N LEU A 83 -8.37 -6.40 17.59
CA LEU A 83 -9.15 -7.24 18.51
C LEU A 83 -8.78 -6.99 19.99
N GLN A 84 -7.52 -6.71 20.31
CA GLN A 84 -7.11 -6.32 21.66
C GLN A 84 -7.75 -5.00 22.10
N ARG A 85 -7.88 -4.05 21.16
CA ARG A 85 -8.49 -2.74 21.41
C ARG A 85 -10.01 -2.79 21.44
N ASN A 86 -10.61 -3.63 20.63
CA ASN A 86 -12.05 -3.82 20.53
C ASN A 86 -12.37 -5.33 20.37
N ARG A 87 -12.66 -6.02 21.48
CA ARG A 87 -12.99 -7.44 21.47
C ARG A 87 -14.31 -7.77 20.77
N ALA A 88 -15.17 -6.78 20.58
CA ALA A 88 -16.44 -6.90 19.86
C ALA A 88 -16.31 -6.51 18.38
N LEU A 89 -15.08 -6.40 17.84
CA LEU A 89 -14.87 -6.08 16.43
C LEU A 89 -15.52 -7.16 15.55
N ASP A 90 -16.45 -6.75 14.72
CA ASP A 90 -17.12 -7.58 13.74
C ASP A 90 -16.38 -7.47 12.40
N PHE A 91 -15.77 -8.55 11.94
CA PHE A 91 -15.05 -8.55 10.67
C PHE A 91 -15.95 -8.36 9.46
N ASP A 92 -17.25 -8.68 9.55
CA ASP A 92 -18.22 -8.40 8.50
C ASP A 92 -18.46 -6.88 8.32
N ARG A 93 -18.02 -6.07 9.30
CA ARG A 93 -18.08 -4.60 9.29
C ARG A 93 -16.70 -3.94 9.13
N VAL A 94 -15.72 -4.70 8.67
CA VAL A 94 -14.38 -4.20 8.33
C VAL A 94 -14.17 -4.31 6.83
N TYR A 95 -13.82 -3.21 6.18
CA TYR A 95 -13.39 -3.22 4.79
C TYR A 95 -11.86 -3.19 4.73
N ALA A 96 -11.25 -4.26 4.19
CA ALA A 96 -9.82 -4.39 3.96
C ALA A 96 -9.57 -4.50 2.45
N ASP A 97 -9.17 -3.40 1.81
CA ASP A 97 -8.97 -3.35 0.36
C ASP A 97 -7.99 -4.40 -0.15
N ILE A 98 -6.91 -4.63 0.58
CA ILE A 98 -5.89 -5.63 0.23
C ILE A 98 -6.42 -7.06 0.04
N ILE A 99 -7.60 -7.35 0.60
CA ILE A 99 -8.27 -8.65 0.51
C ILE A 99 -9.47 -8.56 -0.41
N GLN A 100 -10.37 -7.62 -0.11
CA GLN A 100 -11.70 -7.60 -0.73
C GLN A 100 -11.71 -7.03 -2.16
N MET A 101 -10.72 -6.21 -2.55
CA MET A 101 -10.60 -5.78 -3.94
C MET A 101 -10.28 -6.93 -4.91
N PHE A 102 -9.75 -8.04 -4.40
CA PHE A 102 -9.48 -9.27 -5.17
C PHE A 102 -10.55 -10.35 -4.97
N GLY A 103 -11.70 -9.98 -4.37
CA GLY A 103 -12.82 -10.91 -4.14
C GLY A 103 -12.67 -11.81 -2.93
N GLY A 104 -11.62 -11.61 -2.10
CA GLY A 104 -11.43 -12.35 -0.86
C GLY A 104 -12.36 -11.87 0.27
N ASP A 105 -12.44 -12.67 1.32
CA ASP A 105 -13.21 -12.39 2.53
C ASP A 105 -12.29 -12.24 3.75
N LEU A 106 -12.38 -11.10 4.44
CA LEU A 106 -11.50 -10.81 5.58
C LEU A 106 -11.71 -11.79 6.75
N LYS A 107 -12.95 -12.24 6.96
CA LYS A 107 -13.25 -13.20 8.03
C LYS A 107 -12.71 -14.58 7.69
N ALA A 108 -12.88 -15.04 6.45
CA ALA A 108 -12.30 -16.29 5.97
C ALA A 108 -10.77 -16.25 6.07
N PHE A 109 -10.15 -15.11 5.71
CA PHE A 109 -8.71 -14.89 5.92
C PHE A 109 -8.33 -14.98 7.42
N ALA A 110 -9.04 -14.27 8.30
CA ALA A 110 -8.76 -14.28 9.73
C ALA A 110 -8.92 -15.67 10.37
N GLU A 111 -9.78 -16.52 9.82
CA GLU A 111 -9.98 -17.91 10.22
C GLU A 111 -8.99 -18.89 9.57
N GLY A 112 -8.08 -18.40 8.72
CA GLY A 112 -7.09 -19.22 7.99
C GLY A 112 -7.70 -20.10 6.89
N LYS A 113 -8.87 -19.75 6.39
CA LYS A 113 -9.56 -20.45 5.28
C LYS A 113 -9.18 -19.91 3.91
N GLU A 114 -8.69 -18.68 3.86
CA GLU A 114 -8.18 -18.02 2.66
C GLU A 114 -6.80 -17.44 2.95
N ASN A 115 -5.96 -17.39 1.93
CA ASN A 115 -4.66 -16.73 1.96
C ASN A 115 -4.82 -15.26 1.54
N MET A 116 -3.83 -14.45 1.88
CA MET A 116 -3.74 -13.10 1.34
C MET A 116 -3.50 -13.17 -0.18
N PRO A 117 -4.19 -12.33 -0.98
CA PRO A 117 -3.99 -12.31 -2.43
C PRO A 117 -2.53 -12.03 -2.80
N ASP A 118 -1.99 -12.83 -3.71
CA ASP A 118 -0.64 -12.61 -4.23
C ASP A 118 -0.66 -11.59 -5.36
N ILE A 119 -0.24 -10.38 -5.05
CA ILE A 119 -0.18 -9.29 -6.03
C ILE A 119 0.97 -9.44 -7.04
N SER A 120 1.92 -10.35 -6.80
CA SER A 120 3.01 -10.60 -7.76
C SER A 120 2.52 -11.31 -9.03
N GLU A 121 1.33 -11.91 -9.00
CA GLU A 121 0.71 -12.57 -10.14
C GLU A 121 -0.05 -11.60 -11.07
N LEU A 122 -0.19 -10.32 -10.68
CA LEU A 122 -0.83 -9.31 -11.52
C LEU A 122 -0.01 -9.07 -12.81
N SER A 123 -0.70 -8.94 -13.93
CA SER A 123 -0.10 -8.64 -15.23
C SER A 123 0.55 -7.25 -15.28
N GLU A 124 1.44 -7.02 -16.26
CA GLU A 124 2.05 -5.70 -16.46
C GLU A 124 1.00 -4.61 -16.74
N GLU A 125 -0.12 -4.96 -17.39
CA GLU A 125 -1.23 -4.03 -17.66
C GLU A 125 -1.94 -3.62 -16.36
N GLU A 126 -2.15 -4.57 -15.45
CA GLU A 126 -2.74 -4.31 -14.12
C GLU A 126 -1.82 -3.48 -13.22
N PHE A 127 -0.51 -3.52 -13.46
CA PHE A 127 0.50 -2.70 -12.79
C PHE A 127 0.81 -1.38 -13.50
N SER A 128 0.11 -1.03 -14.59
CA SER A 128 0.35 0.27 -15.24
C SER A 128 0.10 1.43 -14.25
N LEU A 129 0.86 2.51 -14.39
CA LEU A 129 0.72 3.68 -13.53
C LEU A 129 -0.71 4.22 -13.55
N GLU A 130 -1.29 4.34 -14.75
CA GLU A 130 -2.66 4.85 -14.94
C GLU A 130 -3.67 3.97 -14.18
N ARG A 131 -3.55 2.65 -14.30
CA ARG A 131 -4.42 1.71 -13.59
C ARG A 131 -4.26 1.82 -12.08
N MET A 132 -3.04 1.98 -11.58
CA MET A 132 -2.78 2.08 -10.14
C MET A 132 -3.28 3.38 -9.53
N LEU A 133 -3.12 4.51 -10.22
CA LEU A 133 -3.68 5.79 -9.78
C LEU A 133 -5.21 5.75 -9.77
N HIS A 134 -5.80 5.15 -10.79
CA HIS A 134 -7.25 4.95 -10.85
C HIS A 134 -7.74 4.04 -9.72
N LEU A 135 -7.01 2.96 -9.46
CA LEU A 135 -7.31 2.03 -8.37
C LEU A 135 -7.22 2.69 -6.99
N GLU A 136 -6.23 3.54 -6.73
CA GLU A 136 -6.15 4.29 -5.47
C GLU A 136 -7.38 5.18 -5.27
N GLU A 137 -7.83 5.89 -6.30
CA GLU A 137 -9.01 6.74 -6.20
C GLU A 137 -10.31 5.91 -6.07
N GLU A 138 -10.43 4.81 -6.83
CA GLU A 138 -11.54 3.86 -6.67
C GLU A 138 -11.61 3.33 -5.22
N GLN A 139 -10.48 2.96 -4.63
CA GLN A 139 -10.45 2.47 -3.26
C GLN A 139 -10.74 3.57 -2.24
N TYR A 140 -10.26 4.80 -2.46
CA TYR A 140 -10.62 5.93 -1.61
C TYR A 140 -12.14 6.14 -1.58
N GLU A 141 -12.77 6.23 -2.75
CA GLU A 141 -14.22 6.41 -2.85
C GLU A 141 -14.99 5.21 -2.25
N LYS A 142 -14.50 3.98 -2.43
CA LYS A 142 -15.12 2.79 -1.87
C LYS A 142 -15.10 2.77 -0.35
N HIS A 143 -13.97 3.08 0.27
CA HIS A 143 -13.87 3.20 1.73
C HIS A 143 -14.83 4.27 2.26
N LEU A 144 -14.89 5.42 1.59
CA LEU A 144 -15.72 6.54 1.97
C LEU A 144 -17.22 6.25 1.83
N GLU A 145 -17.62 5.59 0.72
CA GLU A 145 -18.97 5.13 0.47
C GLU A 145 -19.44 4.20 1.60
N LEU A 146 -18.70 3.12 1.84
CA LEU A 146 -19.05 2.11 2.86
C LEU A 146 -19.16 2.71 4.26
N TRP A 147 -18.27 3.66 4.58
CA TRP A 147 -18.31 4.39 5.84
C TRP A 147 -19.56 5.28 5.97
N ARG A 148 -19.86 6.07 4.94
CA ARG A 148 -21.03 6.97 4.91
C ARG A 148 -22.37 6.21 4.97
N GLU A 149 -22.42 5.04 4.36
CA GLU A 149 -23.58 4.16 4.41
C GLU A 149 -23.71 3.38 5.73
N GLY A 150 -22.75 3.52 6.64
CA GLY A 150 -22.73 2.79 7.91
C GLY A 150 -22.55 1.28 7.73
N LYS A 151 -22.00 0.83 6.59
CA LYS A 151 -21.71 -0.59 6.30
C LYS A 151 -20.43 -1.06 6.97
N THR A 152 -19.51 -0.14 7.27
CA THR A 152 -18.25 -0.46 7.93
C THR A 152 -18.04 0.40 9.17
N ASP A 153 -17.42 -0.18 10.19
CA ASP A 153 -16.99 0.48 11.41
C ASP A 153 -15.48 0.75 11.41
N LEU A 154 -14.76 0.08 10.50
CA LEU A 154 -13.32 0.17 10.37
C LEU A 154 -12.88 -0.15 8.94
N SER A 155 -11.86 0.55 8.51
CA SER A 155 -11.22 0.36 7.21
C SER A 155 -9.75 -0.04 7.39
N ILE A 156 -9.26 -0.95 6.56
CA ILE A 156 -7.84 -1.30 6.45
C ILE A 156 -7.44 -1.06 4.98
N THR A 157 -6.48 -0.18 4.75
CA THR A 157 -6.02 0.11 3.39
C THR A 157 -4.54 -0.19 3.21
N ARG A 158 -4.18 -0.76 2.06
CA ARG A 158 -2.80 -0.93 1.63
C ARG A 158 -2.20 0.35 1.00
N PHE A 159 -3.03 1.31 0.65
CA PHE A 159 -2.62 2.54 0.00
C PHE A 159 -2.32 3.62 1.03
N SER A 160 -1.04 3.82 1.35
CA SER A 160 -0.62 4.84 2.32
C SER A 160 -1.01 6.27 1.91
N SER A 161 -1.11 6.52 0.60
CA SER A 161 -1.50 7.80 0.00
C SER A 161 -2.89 8.26 0.40
N ILE A 162 -3.87 7.34 0.53
CA ILE A 162 -5.26 7.68 0.87
C ILE A 162 -5.56 7.72 2.38
N VAL A 163 -4.64 7.23 3.23
CA VAL A 163 -4.87 7.14 4.69
C VAL A 163 -5.21 8.49 5.30
N LEU A 164 -4.45 9.54 4.96
CA LEU A 164 -4.68 10.87 5.52
C LEU A 164 -6.03 11.44 5.05
N ARG A 165 -6.33 11.33 3.77
CA ARG A 165 -7.60 11.78 3.18
C ARG A 165 -8.80 11.08 3.84
N LEU A 166 -8.72 9.77 4.06
CA LEU A 166 -9.78 9.01 4.73
C LEU A 166 -9.95 9.45 6.19
N ARG A 167 -8.86 9.71 6.92
CA ARG A 167 -8.93 10.22 8.29
C ARG A 167 -9.54 11.61 8.37
N GLU A 168 -9.18 12.50 7.46
CA GLU A 168 -9.77 13.85 7.35
C GLU A 168 -11.27 13.79 7.03
N ALA A 169 -11.71 12.77 6.27
CA ALA A 169 -13.11 12.50 6.02
C ALA A 169 -13.83 11.77 7.17
N GLY A 170 -13.14 11.52 8.30
CA GLY A 170 -13.71 10.89 9.49
C GLY A 170 -13.75 9.37 9.47
N VAL A 171 -13.14 8.71 8.47
CA VAL A 171 -13.09 7.26 8.39
C VAL A 171 -12.10 6.70 9.41
N ASN A 172 -12.54 5.69 10.18
CA ASN A 172 -11.67 4.95 11.10
C ASN A 172 -10.78 3.99 10.31
N VAL A 173 -9.62 4.45 9.85
CA VAL A 173 -8.75 3.74 8.93
C VAL A 173 -7.39 3.38 9.52
N TYR A 174 -6.94 2.17 9.21
CA TYR A 174 -5.64 1.62 9.59
C TYR A 174 -4.83 1.21 8.35
N PHE A 175 -3.51 1.26 8.50
CA PHE A 175 -2.54 0.82 7.51
C PHE A 175 -1.71 -0.34 8.09
N PRO A 176 -1.64 -1.50 7.40
CA PRO A 176 -0.80 -2.61 7.84
C PRO A 176 0.67 -2.30 7.55
N TYR A 177 1.42 -1.94 8.59
CA TYR A 177 2.86 -1.75 8.44
C TYR A 177 3.58 -3.10 8.33
N PRO A 178 4.59 -3.20 7.44
CA PRO A 178 5.45 -4.37 7.35
C PRO A 178 6.00 -4.77 8.72
N GLY A 179 6.18 -6.06 8.93
CA GLY A 179 6.85 -6.57 10.12
C GLY A 179 8.27 -6.02 10.23
N ARG A 180 8.80 -5.94 11.44
CA ARG A 180 10.27 -5.86 11.57
C ARG A 180 10.83 -7.20 11.16
N PRO A 181 11.90 -7.23 10.35
CA PRO A 181 12.61 -8.47 10.06
C PRO A 181 13.17 -9.10 11.33
#